data_12dfae4c27cbfb8318d3c16cca36e6a4
#
_entry.id   12dfae4c27cbfb8318d3c16cca36e6a4
#
_cell.length_a   1.000
_cell.length_b   1.000
_cell.length_c   1.000
_cell.angle_alpha   90.00
_cell.angle_beta   90.00
_cell.angle_gamma   90.00
#
_symmetry.space_group_name_H-M   'P 1'
#
loop_
_entity.id
_entity.type
_entity.pdbx_description
1 polymer ?
#
loop_
_entity_poly.entity_id
_entity_poly.type
_entity_poly.pdbx_seq_one_letter_code
_entity_poly.pdbx_strand_id
1 'polypeptide(L)'
;RQQCGNGRWTSFRTDLTTRCGAGDSNATAVAVMALAAVGRSAAATRGIEWLIARQQLGGGWEYSRGWGADSNSTGLVVQALIAMGVDPQSVTNGGSGLDFLASVQLGCTSAPDDQGALAYLSEDPLVANDYATAQATQALAGSALPVAATAGSTDLPQLGCAKPLIALRPADTAAGFLGRRLQANAGLIPPVVGSTPDYGSTANAVLSLVAAGYGADQVTLAMTALERDARQFVLGGRGNVRPAAAALMVLAERATAGHPRHVDGLNLVRLLKRSLTR
;
A
#
# COMPACT_ATOMS: atom_id res chain seq x y z
N ARG A 1 -17.55 0.23 16.30
CA ARG A 1 -17.30 -0.23 17.68
C ARG A 1 -15.81 -0.30 18.03
N GLN A 2 -14.89 -0.54 17.07
CA GLN A 2 -13.45 -0.66 17.32
C GLN A 2 -12.70 0.68 17.42
N GLN A 3 -13.33 1.80 17.01
CA GLN A 3 -12.72 3.12 17.10
C GLN A 3 -12.52 3.56 18.55
N CYS A 4 -11.34 4.06 18.86
CA CYS A 4 -11.02 4.66 20.16
C CYS A 4 -11.67 6.04 20.31
N GLY A 5 -11.82 6.52 21.55
CA GLY A 5 -12.51 7.81 21.84
C GLY A 5 -11.88 9.03 21.16
N ASN A 6 -10.56 8.99 20.88
CA ASN A 6 -9.84 10.05 20.18
C ASN A 6 -9.73 9.86 18.65
N GLY A 7 -10.50 8.96 18.07
CA GLY A 7 -10.59 8.77 16.63
C GLY A 7 -9.69 7.68 16.03
N ARG A 8 -8.64 7.23 16.72
CA ARG A 8 -7.69 6.23 16.20
C ARG A 8 -8.23 4.80 16.23
N TRP A 9 -7.55 3.92 15.52
CA TRP A 9 -7.63 2.47 15.67
C TRP A 9 -6.29 1.90 16.14
N THR A 10 -6.32 0.69 16.68
CA THR A 10 -5.14 -0.09 17.07
C THR A 10 -5.15 -1.41 16.30
N SER A 11 -3.99 -1.92 15.90
CA SER A 11 -3.87 -3.17 15.13
C SER A 11 -4.43 -4.36 15.88
N PHE A 12 -4.21 -4.41 17.18
CA PHE A 12 -4.58 -5.53 18.03
C PHE A 12 -5.41 -5.05 19.20
N ARG A 13 -6.69 -5.40 19.18
CA ARG A 13 -7.60 -5.19 20.29
C ARG A 13 -8.36 -6.48 20.52
N THR A 14 -8.09 -7.14 21.64
CA THR A 14 -8.64 -8.46 21.95
C THR A 14 -10.16 -8.44 22.11
N ASP A 15 -10.68 -7.37 22.70
CA ASP A 15 -12.11 -7.14 22.84
C ASP A 15 -12.42 -5.63 22.98
N LEU A 16 -13.71 -5.29 23.03
CA LEU A 16 -14.16 -3.89 23.12
C LEU A 16 -14.09 -3.31 24.54
N THR A 17 -13.87 -4.15 25.53
CA THR A 17 -13.78 -3.75 26.95
C THR A 17 -12.34 -3.36 27.32
N THR A 18 -11.34 -3.83 26.56
CA THR A 18 -9.95 -3.44 26.76
C THR A 18 -9.72 -1.99 26.38
N ARG A 19 -8.86 -1.31 27.15
CA ARG A 19 -8.42 0.05 26.80
C ARG A 19 -7.78 0.04 25.41
N CYS A 20 -8.06 1.08 24.63
CA CYS A 20 -7.30 1.33 23.42
C CYS A 20 -5.81 1.49 23.74
N GLY A 21 -4.98 0.60 23.17
CA GLY A 21 -3.51 0.65 23.28
C GLY A 21 -2.89 1.84 22.56
N ALA A 22 -1.59 1.75 22.29
CA ALA A 22 -0.87 2.75 21.50
C ALA A 22 -1.54 2.97 20.13
N GLY A 23 -1.44 4.18 19.62
CA GLY A 23 -1.98 4.50 18.30
C GLY A 23 -1.16 3.83 17.20
N ASP A 24 -1.85 3.40 16.16
CA ASP A 24 -1.30 2.77 14.96
C ASP A 24 -1.81 3.56 13.76
N SER A 25 -0.90 4.26 13.09
CA SER A 25 -1.24 5.10 11.93
C SER A 25 -1.75 4.26 10.78
N ASN A 26 -1.16 3.07 10.54
CA ASN A 26 -1.52 2.18 9.45
C ASN A 26 -2.93 1.62 9.63
N ALA A 27 -3.24 1.08 10.81
CA ALA A 27 -4.59 0.59 11.13
C ALA A 27 -5.62 1.71 11.05
N THR A 28 -5.26 2.93 11.51
CA THR A 28 -6.15 4.09 11.44
C THR A 28 -6.38 4.52 9.99
N ALA A 29 -5.33 4.61 9.16
CA ALA A 29 -5.44 4.99 7.76
C ALA A 29 -6.30 4.00 6.95
N VAL A 30 -6.06 2.69 7.11
CA VAL A 30 -6.86 1.65 6.44
C VAL A 30 -8.32 1.70 6.89
N ALA A 31 -8.58 1.92 8.19
CA ALA A 31 -9.95 2.06 8.69
C ALA A 31 -10.64 3.32 8.14
N VAL A 32 -9.92 4.45 8.01
CA VAL A 32 -10.44 5.68 7.39
C VAL A 32 -10.82 5.42 5.94
N MET A 33 -9.94 4.84 5.13
CA MET A 33 -10.22 4.50 3.72
C MET A 33 -11.45 3.58 3.60
N ALA A 34 -11.53 2.53 4.41
CA ALA A 34 -12.66 1.62 4.41
C ALA A 34 -13.99 2.30 4.78
N LEU A 35 -13.97 3.20 5.76
CA LEU A 35 -15.16 3.96 6.20
C LEU A 35 -15.57 5.00 5.16
N ALA A 36 -14.63 5.67 4.53
CA ALA A 36 -14.88 6.59 3.42
C ALA A 36 -15.56 5.86 2.26
N ALA A 37 -15.03 4.69 1.86
CA ALA A 37 -15.58 3.89 0.77
C ALA A 37 -17.04 3.42 1.00
N VAL A 38 -17.49 3.31 2.27
CA VAL A 38 -18.87 2.93 2.62
C VAL A 38 -19.72 4.09 3.15
N GLY A 39 -19.27 5.34 2.98
CA GLY A 39 -20.01 6.56 3.35
C GLY A 39 -20.16 6.78 4.87
N ARG A 40 -19.31 6.20 5.70
CA ARG A 40 -19.30 6.39 7.16
C ARG A 40 -18.45 7.59 7.59
N SER A 41 -18.80 8.77 7.08
CA SER A 41 -18.01 10.00 7.16
C SER A 41 -17.61 10.41 8.59
N ALA A 42 -18.53 10.46 9.54
CA ALA A 42 -18.24 10.95 10.90
C ALA A 42 -17.14 10.15 11.64
N ALA A 43 -17.07 8.84 11.45
CA ALA A 43 -16.01 8.03 12.04
C ALA A 43 -14.69 8.20 11.27
N ALA A 44 -14.76 8.29 9.93
CA ALA A 44 -13.60 8.56 9.10
C ALA A 44 -12.98 9.93 9.40
N THR A 45 -13.80 10.98 9.56
CA THR A 45 -13.35 12.34 9.93
C THR A 45 -12.55 12.35 11.22
N ARG A 46 -13.04 11.72 12.29
CA ARG A 46 -12.25 11.63 13.54
C ARG A 46 -10.95 10.89 13.37
N GLY A 47 -10.90 9.89 12.48
CA GLY A 47 -9.68 9.15 12.18
C GLY A 47 -8.65 9.99 11.43
N ILE A 48 -9.10 10.73 10.41
CA ILE A 48 -8.20 11.58 9.62
C ILE A 48 -7.67 12.77 10.43
N GLU A 49 -8.50 13.37 11.28
CA GLU A 49 -8.08 14.41 12.23
C GLU A 49 -6.97 13.91 13.17
N TRP A 50 -7.13 12.68 13.67
CA TRP A 50 -6.10 12.06 14.52
C TRP A 50 -4.80 11.83 13.75
N LEU A 51 -4.85 11.42 12.47
CA LEU A 51 -3.68 11.23 11.63
C LEU A 51 -2.99 12.56 11.32
N ILE A 52 -3.74 13.61 10.93
CA ILE A 52 -3.20 14.94 10.64
C ILE A 52 -2.45 15.49 11.86
N ALA A 53 -3.01 15.37 13.05
CA ALA A 53 -2.39 15.83 14.29
C ALA A 53 -1.09 15.08 14.67
N ARG A 54 -0.70 14.05 13.90
CA ARG A 54 0.49 13.22 14.16
C ARG A 54 1.56 13.29 13.08
N GLN A 55 1.39 14.18 12.13
CA GLN A 55 2.42 14.42 11.14
C GLN A 55 3.72 14.85 11.82
N GLN A 56 4.81 14.21 11.49
CA GLN A 56 6.13 14.54 12.01
C GLN A 56 6.79 15.68 11.24
N LEU A 57 7.78 16.30 11.83
CA LEU A 57 8.61 17.28 11.14
C LEU A 57 9.24 16.63 9.90
N GLY A 58 9.14 17.32 8.75
CA GLY A 58 9.54 16.78 7.45
C GLY A 58 8.40 16.10 6.68
N GLY A 59 7.17 16.09 7.22
CA GLY A 59 5.96 15.72 6.49
C GLY A 59 5.54 14.26 6.59
N GLY A 60 6.38 13.37 7.11
CA GLY A 60 6.08 11.94 7.19
C GLY A 60 5.24 11.53 8.41
N TRP A 61 4.84 10.27 8.44
CA TRP A 61 4.19 9.62 9.59
C TRP A 61 4.93 8.36 10.00
N GLU A 62 4.97 8.12 11.31
CA GLU A 62 5.48 6.90 11.91
C GLU A 62 4.38 5.86 12.10
N TYR A 63 4.72 4.57 12.06
CA TYR A 63 3.80 3.48 12.39
C TYR A 63 3.23 3.62 13.81
N SER A 64 4.10 3.80 14.78
CA SER A 64 3.78 4.00 16.19
C SER A 64 4.77 4.98 16.80
N ARG A 65 4.36 5.63 17.90
CA ARG A 65 5.14 6.70 18.51
C ARG A 65 6.58 6.27 18.86
N GLY A 66 7.54 7.03 18.36
CA GLY A 66 8.97 6.84 18.61
C GLY A 66 9.68 5.91 17.61
N TRP A 67 8.99 5.47 16.54
CA TRP A 67 9.57 4.60 15.50
C TRP A 67 10.21 5.39 14.34
N GLY A 68 9.94 6.70 14.28
CA GLY A 68 10.36 7.55 13.18
C GLY A 68 9.42 7.45 11.97
N ALA A 69 9.41 8.51 11.16
CA ALA A 69 8.61 8.52 9.94
C ALA A 69 9.15 7.49 8.94
N ASP A 70 8.24 6.71 8.35
CA ASP A 70 8.55 5.72 7.34
C ASP A 70 7.65 5.87 6.10
N SER A 71 8.14 5.42 4.95
CA SER A 71 7.43 5.60 3.68
C SER A 71 6.17 4.74 3.57
N ASN A 72 6.11 3.60 4.25
CA ASN A 72 4.94 2.75 4.30
C ASN A 72 3.79 3.43 5.06
N SER A 73 4.06 3.89 6.30
CA SER A 73 3.06 4.59 7.12
C SER A 73 2.64 5.90 6.48
N THR A 74 3.59 6.66 5.93
CA THR A 74 3.31 7.91 5.22
C THR A 74 2.44 7.65 3.99
N GLY A 75 2.76 6.64 3.18
CA GLY A 75 1.97 6.27 2.01
C GLY A 75 0.52 5.92 2.35
N LEU A 76 0.28 5.15 3.42
CA LEU A 76 -1.07 4.80 3.87
C LEU A 76 -1.85 6.02 4.39
N VAL A 77 -1.18 6.94 5.11
CA VAL A 77 -1.85 8.16 5.59
C VAL A 77 -2.18 9.09 4.43
N VAL A 78 -1.29 9.27 3.46
CA VAL A 78 -1.56 10.06 2.24
C VAL A 78 -2.75 9.48 1.48
N GLN A 79 -2.84 8.14 1.32
CA GLN A 79 -4.01 7.51 0.73
C GLN A 79 -5.30 7.80 1.53
N ALA A 80 -5.23 7.80 2.87
CA ALA A 80 -6.39 8.12 3.69
C ALA A 80 -6.82 9.60 3.52
N LEU A 81 -5.88 10.55 3.36
CA LEU A 81 -6.19 11.93 3.02
C LEU A 81 -6.93 12.01 1.68
N ILE A 82 -6.39 11.35 0.64
CA ILE A 82 -7.02 11.29 -0.69
C ILE A 82 -8.44 10.72 -0.60
N ALA A 83 -8.62 9.59 0.11
CA ALA A 83 -9.94 8.97 0.29
C ALA A 83 -10.97 9.88 0.97
N MET A 84 -10.50 10.82 1.80
CA MET A 84 -11.33 11.81 2.48
C MET A 84 -11.49 13.12 1.70
N GLY A 85 -10.92 13.23 0.49
CA GLY A 85 -10.94 14.45 -0.33
C GLY A 85 -10.08 15.59 0.25
N VAL A 86 -9.14 15.27 1.12
CA VAL A 86 -8.16 16.24 1.64
C VAL A 86 -6.94 16.24 0.71
N ASP A 87 -6.56 17.42 0.25
CA ASP A 87 -5.34 17.56 -0.54
C ASP A 87 -4.11 17.24 0.32
N PRO A 88 -3.32 16.18 -0.01
CA PRO A 88 -2.14 15.81 0.77
C PRO A 88 -1.07 16.90 0.83
N GLN A 89 -1.00 17.79 -0.17
CA GLN A 89 -0.07 18.92 -0.17
C GLN A 89 -0.46 20.01 0.83
N SER A 90 -1.73 20.08 1.23
CA SER A 90 -2.22 21.06 2.21
C SER A 90 -1.91 20.67 3.66
N VAL A 91 -1.56 19.41 3.91
CA VAL A 91 -1.22 18.90 5.26
C VAL A 91 0.29 18.91 5.41
N THR A 92 0.81 19.88 6.17
CA THR A 92 2.25 20.13 6.25
C THR A 92 2.76 20.30 7.68
N ASN A 93 3.93 19.73 7.96
CA ASN A 93 4.76 20.01 9.13
C ASN A 93 6.23 19.99 8.68
N GLY A 94 6.72 21.12 8.16
CA GLY A 94 8.03 21.21 7.54
C GLY A 94 8.13 20.52 6.17
N GLY A 95 7.02 20.06 5.62
CA GLY A 95 6.84 19.37 4.35
C GLY A 95 5.51 18.63 4.34
N SER A 96 5.04 18.22 3.16
CA SER A 96 3.89 17.36 2.99
C SER A 96 4.29 15.86 3.03
N GLY A 97 3.31 14.97 3.13
CA GLY A 97 3.57 13.52 3.01
C GLY A 97 4.13 13.14 1.63
N LEU A 98 3.72 13.85 0.59
CA LEU A 98 4.25 13.61 -0.76
C LEU A 98 5.71 14.09 -0.88
N ASP A 99 6.08 15.20 -0.23
CA ASP A 99 7.47 15.66 -0.17
C ASP A 99 8.35 14.66 0.57
N PHE A 100 7.86 14.12 1.69
CA PHE A 100 8.56 13.05 2.40
C PHE A 100 8.78 11.82 1.51
N LEU A 101 7.75 11.33 0.85
CA LEU A 101 7.87 10.17 -0.05
C LEU A 101 8.84 10.42 -1.20
N ALA A 102 8.82 11.62 -1.78
CA ALA A 102 9.77 12.01 -2.83
C ALA A 102 11.21 12.06 -2.31
N SER A 103 11.43 12.51 -1.07
CA SER A 103 12.77 12.61 -0.47
C SER A 103 13.44 11.25 -0.19
N VAL A 104 12.65 10.19 -0.04
CA VAL A 104 13.15 8.83 0.21
C VAL A 104 13.15 7.96 -1.06
N GLN A 105 12.90 8.55 -2.23
CA GLN A 105 12.93 7.85 -3.50
C GLN A 105 14.36 7.77 -4.06
N LEU A 106 14.77 6.57 -4.45
CA LEU A 106 16.09 6.29 -5.02
C LEU A 106 16.18 6.84 -6.45
N GLY A 107 17.16 7.70 -6.65
CA GLY A 107 17.41 8.39 -7.92
C GLY A 107 18.57 7.79 -8.72
N CYS A 108 19.15 8.60 -9.61
CA CYS A 108 20.20 8.19 -10.52
C CYS A 108 21.57 7.86 -9.87
N THR A 109 21.77 8.21 -8.61
CA THR A 109 22.96 7.84 -7.85
C THR A 109 22.91 6.41 -7.30
N SER A 110 21.72 5.79 -7.32
CA SER A 110 21.50 4.41 -6.87
C SER A 110 21.79 3.42 -7.98
N ALA A 111 21.96 2.13 -7.60
CA ALA A 111 22.14 1.05 -8.58
C ALA A 111 20.95 1.04 -9.59
N PRO A 112 21.18 0.74 -10.87
CA PRO A 112 20.14 0.79 -11.90
C PRO A 112 18.89 0.00 -11.57
N ASP A 113 19.03 -1.16 -10.92
CA ASP A 113 17.90 -2.03 -10.53
C ASP A 113 17.08 -1.45 -9.39
N ASP A 114 17.66 -0.54 -8.59
CA ASP A 114 17.02 0.08 -7.44
C ASP A 114 16.41 1.45 -7.76
N GLN A 115 16.73 2.01 -8.93
CA GLN A 115 16.20 3.33 -9.32
C GLN A 115 14.69 3.35 -9.40
N GLY A 116 14.10 4.35 -8.76
CA GLY A 116 12.65 4.52 -8.63
C GLY A 116 12.04 3.85 -7.40
N ALA A 117 12.76 2.96 -6.70
CA ALA A 117 12.31 2.41 -5.43
C ALA A 117 12.16 3.49 -4.35
N LEU A 118 11.37 3.23 -3.33
CA LEU A 118 11.37 4.00 -2.10
C LEU A 118 12.16 3.23 -1.02
N ALA A 119 12.96 3.97 -0.25
CA ALA A 119 13.52 3.45 0.99
C ALA A 119 12.43 3.38 2.07
N TYR A 120 12.56 2.45 3.03
CA TYR A 120 11.63 2.37 4.14
C TYR A 120 11.79 3.55 5.11
N LEU A 121 13.02 3.90 5.45
CA LEU A 121 13.39 5.03 6.30
C LEU A 121 14.22 6.05 5.51
N SER A 122 14.28 7.29 6.02
CA SER A 122 15.10 8.38 5.46
C SER A 122 16.55 8.35 5.95
N GLU A 123 17.12 7.16 6.03
CA GLU A 123 18.51 6.93 6.44
C GLU A 123 19.47 7.01 5.24
N ASP A 124 20.67 7.53 5.43
CA ASP A 124 21.69 7.62 4.39
C ASP A 124 22.74 6.49 4.58
N PRO A 125 23.03 5.67 3.57
CA PRO A 125 22.42 5.69 2.23
C PRO A 125 20.99 5.13 2.20
N LEU A 126 20.15 5.64 1.28
CA LEU A 126 18.83 5.08 1.03
C LEU A 126 18.94 3.66 0.47
N VAL A 127 18.15 2.75 1.03
CA VAL A 127 18.11 1.34 0.61
C VAL A 127 16.73 1.01 0.02
N ALA A 128 16.72 0.44 -1.19
CA ALA A 128 15.50 0.04 -1.87
C ALA A 128 14.67 -0.94 -1.02
N ASN A 129 13.36 -0.68 -0.94
CA ASN A 129 12.46 -1.52 -0.17
C ASN A 129 11.20 -1.82 -0.99
N ASP A 130 11.02 -3.08 -1.37
CA ASP A 130 9.91 -3.53 -2.22
C ASP A 130 8.56 -3.31 -1.54
N TYR A 131 8.45 -3.59 -0.23
CA TYR A 131 7.23 -3.43 0.55
C TYR A 131 6.81 -1.96 0.66
N ALA A 132 7.75 -1.08 1.01
CA ALA A 132 7.51 0.34 1.11
C ALA A 132 7.12 0.93 -0.26
N THR A 133 7.85 0.57 -1.32
CA THR A 133 7.54 1.02 -2.69
C THR A 133 6.16 0.55 -3.11
N ALA A 134 5.81 -0.72 -2.87
CA ALA A 134 4.52 -1.28 -3.25
C ALA A 134 3.34 -0.60 -2.56
N GLN A 135 3.48 -0.07 -1.35
CA GLN A 135 2.39 0.63 -0.66
C GLN A 135 2.36 2.13 -0.92
N ALA A 136 3.54 2.78 -1.00
CA ALA A 136 3.59 4.23 -1.16
C ALA A 136 3.30 4.69 -2.60
N THR A 137 3.55 3.86 -3.61
CA THR A 137 3.29 4.21 -5.03
C THR A 137 1.84 4.58 -5.29
N GLN A 138 0.87 3.96 -4.61
CA GLN A 138 -0.55 4.33 -4.73
C GLN A 138 -0.79 5.79 -4.30
N ALA A 139 -0.17 6.20 -3.19
CA ALA A 139 -0.23 7.58 -2.70
C ALA A 139 0.41 8.56 -3.69
N LEU A 140 1.60 8.24 -4.20
CA LEU A 140 2.29 9.03 -5.22
C LEU A 140 1.49 9.14 -6.53
N ALA A 141 0.71 8.12 -6.86
CA ALA A 141 -0.21 8.11 -8.02
C ALA A 141 -1.51 8.89 -7.77
N GLY A 142 -1.69 9.51 -6.59
CA GLY A 142 -2.91 10.22 -6.24
C GLY A 142 -4.12 9.30 -6.03
N SER A 143 -3.88 8.04 -5.67
CA SER A 143 -4.92 7.02 -5.50
C SER A 143 -5.03 6.56 -4.04
N ALA A 144 -6.17 5.97 -3.71
CA ALA A 144 -6.46 5.38 -2.41
C ALA A 144 -7.21 4.06 -2.58
N LEU A 145 -7.22 3.22 -1.55
CA LEU A 145 -8.03 2.00 -1.55
C LEU A 145 -9.53 2.32 -1.38
N PRO A 146 -10.41 1.65 -2.14
CA PRO A 146 -10.12 0.67 -3.19
C PRO A 146 -9.67 1.34 -4.50
N VAL A 147 -8.63 0.81 -5.14
CA VAL A 147 -8.17 1.29 -6.43
C VAL A 147 -9.20 0.93 -7.51
N ALA A 148 -9.57 1.89 -8.34
CA ALA A 148 -10.47 1.65 -9.48
C ALA A 148 -9.74 0.88 -10.59
N ALA A 149 -10.44 -0.03 -11.25
CA ALA A 149 -9.92 -0.70 -12.43
C ALA A 149 -9.71 0.31 -13.56
N THR A 150 -8.49 0.38 -14.09
CA THR A 150 -8.13 1.22 -15.23
C THR A 150 -7.29 0.41 -16.21
N ALA A 151 -7.45 0.70 -17.51
CA ALA A 151 -6.53 0.18 -18.52
C ALA A 151 -5.18 0.90 -18.36
N GLY A 152 -4.12 0.14 -18.11
CA GLY A 152 -2.76 0.66 -18.02
C GLY A 152 -2.01 0.51 -19.35
N SER A 153 -0.95 1.33 -19.53
CA SER A 153 0.07 1.10 -20.55
C SER A 153 0.88 -0.16 -20.24
N THR A 154 1.37 -0.85 -21.27
CA THR A 154 2.38 -1.91 -21.11
C THR A 154 3.77 -1.36 -20.80
N ASP A 155 3.99 -0.06 -20.97
CA ASP A 155 5.28 0.58 -20.71
C ASP A 155 5.69 0.46 -19.24
N LEU A 156 7.00 0.42 -19.02
CA LEU A 156 7.62 0.54 -17.70
C LEU A 156 8.52 1.77 -17.70
N PRO A 157 8.12 2.88 -17.06
CA PRO A 157 8.93 4.07 -16.99
C PRO A 157 10.28 3.81 -16.33
N GLN A 158 11.35 4.39 -16.90
CA GLN A 158 12.71 4.30 -16.36
C GLN A 158 13.30 5.70 -16.20
N LEU A 159 14.08 5.90 -15.13
CA LEU A 159 14.84 7.13 -14.97
C LEU A 159 15.86 7.30 -16.09
N GLY A 160 15.76 8.39 -16.84
CA GLY A 160 16.69 8.75 -17.90
C GLY A 160 17.96 9.41 -17.34
N CYS A 161 18.78 8.65 -16.60
CA CYS A 161 19.93 9.20 -15.88
C CYS A 161 21.06 9.73 -16.77
N ALA A 162 21.14 9.29 -18.03
CA ALA A 162 22.16 9.75 -18.99
C ALA A 162 21.79 11.03 -19.75
N LYS A 163 20.50 11.39 -19.78
CA LYS A 163 19.98 12.62 -20.43
C LYS A 163 18.79 13.13 -19.63
N PRO A 164 18.72 14.43 -19.33
CA PRO A 164 17.54 15.02 -18.68
C PRO A 164 16.40 15.06 -19.73
N LEU A 165 15.69 13.95 -19.86
CA LEU A 165 14.55 13.80 -20.74
C LEU A 165 13.33 13.65 -19.85
N ILE A 166 12.36 14.53 -19.98
CA ILE A 166 11.03 14.50 -19.38
C ILE A 166 11.09 14.23 -17.87
N ALA A 167 10.69 15.18 -17.05
CA ALA A 167 10.52 14.97 -15.62
C ALA A 167 9.43 13.91 -15.40
N LEU A 168 9.83 12.70 -15.10
CA LEU A 168 8.91 11.64 -14.67
C LEU A 168 8.40 11.98 -13.28
N ARG A 169 7.11 11.74 -13.03
CA ARG A 169 6.55 11.86 -11.69
C ARG A 169 7.14 10.77 -10.78
N PRO A 170 7.26 11.00 -9.47
CA PRO A 170 7.68 9.98 -8.53
C PRO A 170 6.90 8.65 -8.64
N ALA A 171 5.59 8.73 -8.90
CA ALA A 171 4.74 7.56 -9.14
C ALA A 171 5.18 6.73 -10.35
N ASP A 172 5.58 7.40 -11.44
CA ASP A 172 5.94 6.73 -12.70
C ASP A 172 7.21 5.91 -12.52
N THR A 173 8.22 6.49 -11.85
CA THR A 173 9.50 5.80 -11.59
C THR A 173 9.36 4.66 -10.59
N ALA A 174 8.51 4.83 -9.57
CA ALA A 174 8.19 3.75 -8.62
C ALA A 174 7.42 2.60 -9.29
N ALA A 175 6.47 2.90 -10.18
CA ALA A 175 5.79 1.89 -10.99
C ALA A 175 6.77 1.14 -11.89
N GLY A 176 7.70 1.86 -12.52
CA GLY A 176 8.77 1.24 -13.31
C GLY A 176 9.64 0.27 -12.51
N PHE A 177 10.02 0.65 -11.29
CA PHE A 177 10.75 -0.24 -10.37
C PHE A 177 9.94 -1.50 -10.06
N LEU A 178 8.69 -1.36 -9.61
CA LEU A 178 7.82 -2.49 -9.27
C LEU A 178 7.60 -3.42 -10.46
N GLY A 179 7.38 -2.87 -11.66
CA GLY A 179 7.21 -3.65 -12.86
C GLY A 179 8.45 -4.49 -13.19
N ARG A 180 9.65 -3.91 -13.11
CA ARG A 180 10.92 -4.66 -13.28
C ARG A 180 11.09 -5.76 -12.23
N ARG A 181 10.76 -5.48 -10.96
CA ARG A 181 10.83 -6.48 -9.88
C ARG A 181 9.89 -7.67 -10.15
N LEU A 182 8.66 -7.42 -10.54
CA LEU A 182 7.69 -8.48 -10.90
C LEU A 182 8.17 -9.28 -12.12
N GLN A 183 8.66 -8.61 -13.16
CA GLN A 183 9.17 -9.27 -14.36
C GLN A 183 10.37 -10.18 -14.04
N ALA A 184 11.34 -9.71 -13.26
CA ALA A 184 12.52 -10.47 -12.89
C ALA A 184 12.22 -11.67 -11.99
N ASN A 185 11.07 -11.69 -11.30
CA ASN A 185 10.72 -12.71 -10.31
C ASN A 185 9.42 -13.46 -10.66
N ALA A 186 9.15 -13.66 -11.95
CA ALA A 186 8.00 -14.42 -12.44
C ALA A 186 6.64 -13.96 -11.86
N GLY A 187 6.47 -12.65 -11.70
CA GLY A 187 5.24 -12.01 -11.22
C GLY A 187 5.12 -11.90 -9.70
N LEU A 188 6.10 -12.28 -8.93
CA LEU A 188 6.06 -12.22 -7.47
C LEU A 188 7.15 -11.31 -6.90
N ILE A 189 6.85 -10.60 -5.83
CA ILE A 189 7.88 -9.90 -5.05
C ILE A 189 8.66 -10.96 -4.23
N PRO A 190 10.01 -10.91 -4.27
CA PRO A 190 10.83 -11.88 -3.56
C PRO A 190 10.64 -11.76 -2.04
N PRO A 191 10.89 -12.85 -1.29
CA PRO A 191 10.80 -12.80 0.15
C PRO A 191 11.90 -11.95 0.76
N VAL A 192 11.59 -11.22 1.83
CA VAL A 192 12.61 -10.53 2.65
C VAL A 192 13.43 -11.56 3.44
N VAL A 193 12.78 -12.61 3.93
CA VAL A 193 13.39 -13.71 4.68
C VAL A 193 12.74 -15.04 4.28
N GLY A 194 13.55 -16.08 4.15
CA GLY A 194 13.06 -17.42 3.80
C GLY A 194 12.84 -17.60 2.29
N SER A 195 11.97 -18.54 1.92
CA SER A 195 11.70 -18.92 0.52
C SER A 195 10.29 -18.65 0.03
N THR A 196 9.39 -18.19 0.91
CA THR A 196 7.99 -17.91 0.54
C THR A 196 7.91 -16.51 -0.05
N PRO A 197 7.41 -16.33 -1.28
CA PRO A 197 7.22 -15.02 -1.88
C PRO A 197 6.39 -14.09 -1.01
N ASP A 198 6.65 -12.79 -1.11
CA ASP A 198 5.83 -11.79 -0.44
C ASP A 198 4.57 -11.50 -1.27
N TYR A 199 3.56 -12.34 -1.08
CA TYR A 199 2.26 -12.18 -1.73
C TYR A 199 1.57 -10.87 -1.37
N GLY A 200 1.79 -10.36 -0.15
CA GLY A 200 1.23 -9.09 0.30
C GLY A 200 1.80 -7.91 -0.48
N SER A 201 3.12 -7.83 -0.58
CA SER A 201 3.80 -6.82 -1.41
C SER A 201 3.49 -6.99 -2.89
N THR A 202 3.34 -8.24 -3.38
CA THR A 202 2.93 -8.51 -4.76
C THR A 202 1.55 -7.94 -5.06
N ALA A 203 0.56 -8.18 -4.20
CA ALA A 203 -0.79 -7.64 -4.39
C ALA A 203 -0.82 -6.11 -4.29
N ASN A 204 -0.04 -5.51 -3.39
CA ASN A 204 0.13 -4.06 -3.34
C ASN A 204 0.83 -3.51 -4.59
N ALA A 205 1.82 -4.20 -5.16
CA ALA A 205 2.46 -3.81 -6.41
C ALA A 205 1.46 -3.83 -7.59
N VAL A 206 0.58 -4.82 -7.66
CA VAL A 206 -0.54 -4.82 -8.64
C VAL A 206 -1.40 -3.57 -8.48
N LEU A 207 -1.86 -3.28 -7.26
CA LEU A 207 -2.67 -2.09 -6.98
C LEU A 207 -1.94 -0.80 -7.36
N SER A 208 -0.65 -0.73 -7.12
CA SER A 208 0.21 0.41 -7.43
C SER A 208 0.41 0.61 -8.93
N LEU A 209 0.65 -0.45 -9.68
CA LEU A 209 0.76 -0.38 -11.14
C LEU A 209 -0.57 0.06 -11.79
N VAL A 210 -1.69 -0.49 -11.33
CA VAL A 210 -3.03 -0.07 -11.78
C VAL A 210 -3.28 1.40 -11.45
N ALA A 211 -2.95 1.85 -10.23
CA ALA A 211 -3.12 3.24 -9.81
C ALA A 211 -2.26 4.21 -10.63
N ALA A 212 -1.02 3.82 -10.95
CA ALA A 212 -0.11 4.62 -11.75
C ALA A 212 -0.40 4.57 -13.27
N GLY A 213 -1.13 3.56 -13.73
CA GLY A 213 -1.50 3.36 -15.14
C GLY A 213 -0.41 2.75 -16.00
N TYR A 214 0.49 1.94 -15.43
CA TYR A 214 1.63 1.33 -16.12
C TYR A 214 1.72 -0.18 -15.89
N GLY A 215 2.51 -0.85 -16.74
CA GLY A 215 2.91 -2.24 -16.55
C GLY A 215 1.76 -3.24 -16.66
N ALA A 216 0.85 -3.09 -17.62
CA ALA A 216 -0.30 -3.98 -17.80
C ALA A 216 0.09 -5.46 -17.94
N ASP A 217 1.22 -5.75 -18.62
CA ASP A 217 1.74 -7.11 -18.75
C ASP A 217 2.22 -7.67 -17.42
N GLN A 218 2.88 -6.83 -16.59
CA GLN A 218 3.37 -7.20 -15.27
C GLN A 218 2.22 -7.37 -14.27
N VAL A 219 1.17 -6.58 -14.40
CA VAL A 219 -0.09 -6.76 -13.64
C VAL A 219 -0.69 -8.13 -13.97
N THR A 220 -0.78 -8.49 -15.25
CA THR A 220 -1.30 -9.79 -15.70
C THR A 220 -0.43 -10.94 -15.18
N LEU A 221 0.90 -10.81 -15.27
CA LEU A 221 1.85 -11.79 -14.77
C LEU A 221 1.70 -11.99 -13.25
N ALA A 222 1.61 -10.90 -12.50
CA ALA A 222 1.49 -10.93 -11.05
C ALA A 222 0.14 -11.51 -10.60
N MET A 223 -0.96 -11.13 -11.25
CA MET A 223 -2.28 -11.70 -10.95
C MET A 223 -2.33 -13.19 -11.24
N THR A 224 -1.78 -13.65 -12.37
CA THR A 224 -1.68 -15.08 -12.67
C THR A 224 -0.93 -15.85 -11.57
N ALA A 225 0.18 -15.29 -11.05
CA ALA A 225 0.94 -15.91 -9.97
C ALA A 225 0.17 -15.89 -8.64
N LEU A 226 -0.48 -14.78 -8.30
CA LEU A 226 -1.29 -14.65 -7.08
C LEU A 226 -2.50 -15.59 -7.09
N GLU A 227 -3.19 -15.73 -8.23
CA GLU A 227 -4.34 -16.63 -8.39
C GLU A 227 -3.92 -18.09 -8.26
N ARG A 228 -2.81 -18.49 -8.92
CA ARG A 228 -2.23 -19.83 -8.79
C ARG A 228 -1.91 -20.18 -7.34
N ASP A 229 -1.35 -19.23 -6.59
CA ASP A 229 -0.88 -19.43 -5.23
C ASP A 229 -1.90 -18.94 -4.17
N ALA A 230 -3.16 -18.64 -4.58
CA ALA A 230 -4.16 -18.01 -3.73
C ALA A 230 -4.42 -18.75 -2.42
N ARG A 231 -4.40 -20.08 -2.44
CA ARG A 231 -4.57 -20.90 -1.22
C ARG A 231 -3.45 -20.66 -0.22
N GLN A 232 -2.20 -20.60 -0.69
CA GLN A 232 -1.04 -20.33 0.16
C GLN A 232 -1.07 -18.90 0.71
N PHE A 233 -1.52 -17.94 -0.07
CA PHE A 233 -1.63 -16.56 0.34
C PHE A 233 -2.73 -16.35 1.37
N VAL A 234 -3.96 -16.80 1.09
CA VAL A 234 -5.14 -16.44 1.90
C VAL A 234 -5.45 -17.43 3.03
N LEU A 235 -4.88 -18.63 3.00
CA LEU A 235 -5.07 -19.64 4.04
C LEU A 235 -3.78 -19.82 4.84
N GLY A 236 -3.93 -19.82 6.16
CA GLY A 236 -2.84 -20.15 7.08
C GLY A 236 -2.75 -21.65 7.35
N GLY A 237 -1.91 -22.02 8.30
CA GLY A 237 -1.83 -23.39 8.79
C GLY A 237 -3.21 -23.93 9.18
N ARG A 238 -3.46 -25.22 8.91
CA ARG A 238 -4.76 -25.91 9.14
C ARG A 238 -5.93 -25.30 8.33
N GLY A 239 -5.67 -24.57 7.25
CA GLY A 239 -6.70 -23.98 6.39
C GLY A 239 -7.46 -22.80 7.01
N ASN A 240 -6.94 -22.21 8.07
CA ASN A 240 -7.53 -21.00 8.67
C ASN A 240 -7.39 -19.81 7.72
N VAL A 241 -8.47 -19.05 7.57
CA VAL A 241 -8.45 -17.82 6.74
C VAL A 241 -7.54 -16.77 7.38
N ARG A 242 -6.70 -16.15 6.55
CA ARG A 242 -5.96 -14.90 6.86
C ARG A 242 -6.78 -13.72 6.34
N PRO A 243 -7.59 -13.03 7.17
CA PRO A 243 -8.57 -12.07 6.67
C PRO A 243 -7.93 -10.90 5.91
N ALA A 244 -6.78 -10.40 6.36
CA ALA A 244 -6.06 -9.31 5.69
C ALA A 244 -5.57 -9.73 4.29
N ALA A 245 -5.00 -10.92 4.15
CA ALA A 245 -4.57 -11.47 2.86
C ALA A 245 -5.76 -11.66 1.90
N ALA A 246 -6.86 -12.23 2.41
CA ALA A 246 -8.06 -12.43 1.61
C ALA A 246 -8.69 -11.08 1.19
N ALA A 247 -8.67 -10.05 2.05
CA ALA A 247 -9.14 -8.71 1.71
C ALA A 247 -8.27 -8.05 0.64
N LEU A 248 -6.94 -8.15 0.78
CA LEU A 248 -6.00 -7.59 -0.19
C LEU A 248 -6.14 -8.27 -1.56
N MET A 249 -6.31 -9.61 -1.59
CA MET A 249 -6.57 -10.33 -2.84
C MET A 249 -7.90 -9.89 -3.48
N VAL A 250 -8.98 -9.65 -2.69
CA VAL A 250 -10.24 -9.09 -3.21
C VAL A 250 -10.03 -7.72 -3.84
N LEU A 251 -9.20 -6.86 -3.22
CA LEU A 251 -8.89 -5.54 -3.77
C LEU A 251 -8.12 -5.64 -5.09
N ALA A 252 -7.11 -6.51 -5.18
CA ALA A 252 -6.35 -6.75 -6.41
C ALA A 252 -7.25 -7.27 -7.53
N GLU A 253 -8.08 -8.29 -7.26
CA GLU A 253 -9.09 -8.78 -8.21
C GLU A 253 -10.01 -7.66 -8.73
N ARG A 254 -10.49 -6.81 -7.84
CA ARG A 254 -11.39 -5.71 -8.23
C ARG A 254 -10.67 -4.64 -9.07
N ALA A 255 -9.44 -4.33 -8.75
CA ALA A 255 -8.62 -3.36 -9.48
C ALA A 255 -8.25 -3.85 -10.90
N THR A 256 -8.22 -5.17 -11.12
CA THR A 256 -7.92 -5.81 -12.42
C THR A 256 -9.15 -6.35 -13.14
N ALA A 257 -10.36 -5.94 -12.74
CA ALA A 257 -11.64 -6.42 -13.26
C ALA A 257 -11.85 -7.94 -13.13
N GLY A 258 -11.13 -8.59 -12.21
CA GLY A 258 -11.23 -10.03 -11.92
C GLY A 258 -12.45 -10.40 -11.08
N HIS A 259 -12.53 -11.67 -10.69
CA HIS A 259 -13.69 -12.25 -10.04
C HIS A 259 -13.41 -12.82 -8.65
N PRO A 260 -13.42 -12.02 -7.55
CA PRO A 260 -13.00 -12.44 -6.22
C PRO A 260 -13.86 -13.58 -5.61
N ARG A 261 -14.90 -14.02 -6.29
CA ARG A 261 -15.72 -15.19 -5.90
C ARG A 261 -15.25 -16.49 -6.56
N HIS A 262 -14.29 -16.44 -7.50
CA HIS A 262 -13.84 -17.56 -8.30
C HIS A 262 -12.32 -17.53 -8.51
N VAL A 263 -11.54 -17.57 -7.43
CA VAL A 263 -10.07 -17.54 -7.48
C VAL A 263 -9.54 -18.90 -7.03
N ASP A 264 -8.97 -19.69 -7.92
CA ASP A 264 -8.46 -21.06 -7.63
C ASP A 264 -9.45 -21.90 -6.81
N GLY A 265 -10.72 -21.92 -7.20
CA GLY A 265 -11.79 -22.62 -6.48
C GLY A 265 -12.15 -21.99 -5.11
N LEU A 266 -11.58 -20.85 -4.75
CA LEU A 266 -11.92 -20.12 -3.54
C LEU A 266 -12.98 -19.04 -3.84
N ASN A 267 -13.88 -18.84 -2.87
CA ASN A 267 -14.74 -17.65 -2.84
C ASN A 267 -14.24 -16.72 -1.72
N LEU A 268 -13.38 -15.77 -2.09
CA LEU A 268 -12.73 -14.86 -1.12
C LEU A 268 -13.75 -14.04 -0.34
N VAL A 269 -14.82 -13.59 -0.99
CA VAL A 269 -15.89 -12.81 -0.34
C VAL A 269 -16.60 -13.64 0.72
N ARG A 270 -16.85 -14.92 0.46
CA ARG A 270 -17.46 -15.84 1.45
C ARG A 270 -16.49 -16.12 2.60
N LEU A 271 -15.20 -16.28 2.31
CA LEU A 271 -14.16 -16.46 3.34
C LEU A 271 -14.10 -15.26 4.29
N LEU A 272 -14.08 -14.04 3.75
CA LEU A 272 -14.10 -12.81 4.54
C LEU A 272 -15.36 -12.70 5.41
N LYS A 273 -16.55 -12.93 4.84
CA LYS A 273 -17.80 -12.89 5.61
C LYS A 273 -17.76 -13.84 6.80
N ARG A 274 -17.25 -15.06 6.61
CA ARG A 274 -17.13 -16.05 7.69
C ARG A 274 -16.10 -15.67 8.76
N SER A 275 -15.06 -14.92 8.41
CA SER A 275 -14.05 -14.47 9.38
C SER A 275 -14.54 -13.33 10.28
N LEU A 276 -15.59 -12.60 9.87
CA LEU A 276 -16.18 -11.51 10.66
C LEU A 276 -17.22 -11.99 11.69
N THR A 277 -17.65 -13.24 11.59
CA THR A 277 -18.69 -13.84 12.47
C THR A 277 -18.09 -14.74 13.55
N ARG A 278 -16.80 -14.84 13.65
CA ARG A 278 -16.05 -15.50 14.71
C ARG A 278 -15.39 -14.45 15.60
#